data_b2330610683773127b95a99d8583dd0f
#
_entry.id   b2330610683773127b95a99d8583dd0f
#
_cell.length_a   1.000
_cell.length_b   1.000
_cell.length_c   1.000
_cell.angle_alpha   90.00
_cell.angle_beta   90.00
_cell.angle_gamma   90.00
#
_symmetry.space_group_name_H-M   'P 1'
#
loop_
_entity.id
_entity.type
_entity.pdbx_description
1 polymer ?
#
loop_
_entity_poly.entity_id
_entity_poly.type
_entity_poly.pdbx_seq_one_letter_code
_entity_poly.pdbx_strand_id
1 'polypeptide(L)'
;MPEIAARPYAYAFEPAATALVVIDMQRDFIERGGFGEVLGNDVTRLSAIVPTVKELLAWARAHGIRVMHTREGHRPDLANCPPAKRARGRLTLGIGDKGPMGRILVDGEPGNEIVPELAPRSGEPVIVKPGKGAFYATGLDEMLRTQRITHLILAGVTTEVCVQTTMREANDRGYECLLVEDATESYFPEFKQATLAMIHAQGGIVGWTAPFAAVRASLP
;
A
#
# COMPACT_ATOMS: atom_id res chain seq x y z
N MET A 1 7.28 -11.70 23.00
CA MET A 1 6.94 -10.85 21.86
C MET A 1 5.45 -10.92 21.65
N PRO A 2 4.76 -9.83 21.35
CA PRO A 2 3.36 -9.90 20.96
C PRO A 2 3.19 -10.71 19.68
N GLU A 3 2.00 -11.32 19.53
CA GLU A 3 1.67 -12.15 18.38
C GLU A 3 0.31 -11.75 17.83
N ILE A 4 0.20 -11.75 16.50
CA ILE A 4 -1.06 -11.58 15.78
C ILE A 4 -1.55 -12.96 15.38
N ALA A 5 -2.83 -13.28 15.65
CA ALA A 5 -3.48 -14.48 15.14
C ALA A 5 -3.63 -14.35 13.62
N ALA A 6 -2.70 -14.95 12.88
CA ALA A 6 -2.54 -14.80 11.44
C ALA A 6 -2.56 -16.14 10.72
N ARG A 7 -2.67 -16.11 9.40
CA ARG A 7 -2.48 -17.25 8.51
C ARG A 7 -1.12 -17.14 7.82
N PRO A 8 -0.40 -18.28 7.68
CA PRO A 8 -0.79 -19.66 8.01
C PRO A 8 -0.59 -20.05 9.49
N TYR A 9 0.09 -19.22 10.28
CA TYR A 9 0.32 -19.39 11.73
C TYR A 9 0.51 -18.02 12.38
N ALA A 10 0.60 -17.97 13.72
CA ALA A 10 0.74 -16.72 14.46
C ALA A 10 1.97 -15.93 13.99
N TYR A 11 1.77 -14.62 13.77
CA TYR A 11 2.83 -13.69 13.39
C TYR A 11 3.38 -13.01 14.63
N ALA A 12 4.58 -13.38 15.03
CA ALA A 12 5.29 -12.73 16.12
C ALA A 12 6.00 -11.47 15.61
N PHE A 13 5.96 -10.37 16.36
CA PHE A 13 6.60 -9.12 15.94
C PHE A 13 7.11 -8.31 17.14
N GLU A 14 8.10 -7.45 16.88
CA GLU A 14 8.59 -6.49 17.87
C GLU A 14 8.10 -5.09 17.46
N PRO A 15 7.23 -4.43 18.26
CA PRO A 15 6.67 -3.12 17.89
C PRO A 15 7.72 -2.07 17.52
N ALA A 16 8.83 -2.02 18.26
CA ALA A 16 9.93 -1.07 18.00
C ALA A 16 10.67 -1.33 16.67
N ALA A 17 10.61 -2.58 16.16
CA ALA A 17 11.21 -2.98 14.89
C ALA A 17 10.18 -3.20 13.78
N THR A 18 8.96 -2.64 13.96
CA THR A 18 7.85 -2.79 13.02
C THR A 18 7.47 -1.45 12.40
N ALA A 19 7.14 -1.46 11.10
CA ALA A 19 6.53 -0.33 10.43
C ALA A 19 5.19 -0.74 9.79
N LEU A 20 4.19 0.13 9.88
CA LEU A 20 2.98 0.10 9.07
C LEU A 20 3.24 0.88 7.79
N VAL A 21 3.12 0.22 6.64
CA VAL A 21 3.21 0.87 5.33
C VAL A 21 1.82 0.90 4.69
N VAL A 22 1.27 2.10 4.54
CA VAL A 22 -0.03 2.33 3.89
C VAL A 22 0.23 2.68 2.43
N ILE A 23 -0.19 1.78 1.53
CA ILE A 23 0.18 1.80 0.12
C ILE A 23 -0.91 2.47 -0.71
N ASP A 24 -0.53 3.55 -1.40
CA ASP A 24 -1.24 4.20 -2.50
C ASP A 24 -2.73 4.52 -2.24
N MET A 25 -3.06 4.95 -1.02
CA MET A 25 -4.42 5.40 -0.70
C MET A 25 -4.69 6.80 -1.31
N GLN A 26 -4.49 6.89 -2.63
CA GLN A 26 -4.56 8.13 -3.42
C GLN A 26 -5.94 8.35 -4.01
N ARG A 27 -6.32 9.62 -4.18
CA ARG A 27 -7.59 10.04 -4.77
C ARG A 27 -7.78 9.48 -6.18
N ASP A 28 -6.69 9.40 -6.98
CA ASP A 28 -6.70 8.81 -8.32
C ASP A 28 -7.18 7.36 -8.34
N PHE A 29 -6.94 6.59 -7.27
CA PHE A 29 -7.34 5.18 -7.23
C PHE A 29 -8.70 4.95 -6.57
N ILE A 30 -9.06 5.74 -5.57
CA ILE A 30 -10.17 5.40 -4.67
C ILE A 30 -11.35 6.38 -4.70
N GLU A 31 -11.21 7.55 -5.35
CA GLU A 31 -12.30 8.52 -5.47
C GLU A 31 -12.91 8.53 -6.87
N ARG A 32 -14.18 8.94 -6.93
CA ARG A 32 -14.84 9.24 -8.21
C ARG A 32 -14.16 10.42 -8.88
N GLY A 33 -14.04 10.36 -10.19
CA GLY A 33 -13.27 11.32 -10.99
C GLY A 33 -11.77 11.01 -11.05
N GLY A 34 -11.29 10.04 -10.29
CA GLY A 34 -9.90 9.59 -10.34
C GLY A 34 -9.58 8.66 -11.50
N PHE A 35 -8.30 8.31 -11.63
CA PHE A 35 -7.81 7.44 -12.69
C PHE A 35 -8.45 6.05 -12.68
N GLY A 36 -8.72 5.49 -11.49
CA GLY A 36 -9.39 4.19 -11.35
C GLY A 36 -10.75 4.16 -12.04
N GLU A 37 -11.59 5.19 -11.81
CA GLU A 37 -12.90 5.29 -12.47
C GLU A 37 -12.77 5.56 -13.97
N VAL A 38 -11.80 6.38 -14.39
CA VAL A 38 -11.52 6.66 -15.82
C VAL A 38 -11.17 5.38 -16.59
N LEU A 39 -10.55 4.40 -15.93
CA LEU A 39 -10.30 3.07 -16.49
C LEU A 39 -11.53 2.15 -16.50
N GLY A 40 -12.67 2.62 -16.00
CA GLY A 40 -13.93 1.85 -15.95
C GLY A 40 -14.07 0.96 -14.71
N ASN A 41 -13.25 1.15 -13.68
CA ASN A 41 -13.32 0.36 -12.47
C ASN A 41 -14.35 0.93 -11.47
N ASP A 42 -14.90 0.06 -10.62
CA ASP A 42 -15.70 0.47 -9.47
C ASP A 42 -14.82 0.88 -8.29
N VAL A 43 -14.61 2.18 -8.16
CA VAL A 43 -13.78 2.77 -7.08
C VAL A 43 -14.44 2.67 -5.71
N THR A 44 -15.74 2.37 -5.61
CA THR A 44 -16.46 2.26 -4.32
C THR A 44 -15.92 1.10 -3.49
N ARG A 45 -15.42 0.07 -4.12
CA ARG A 45 -14.77 -1.06 -3.44
C ARG A 45 -13.52 -0.62 -2.70
N LEU A 46 -12.67 0.16 -3.35
CA LEU A 46 -11.42 0.63 -2.74
C LEU A 46 -11.67 1.69 -1.67
N SER A 47 -12.64 2.56 -1.88
CA SER A 47 -13.02 3.57 -0.88
C SER A 47 -13.63 2.94 0.38
N ALA A 48 -14.25 1.77 0.27
CA ALA A 48 -14.87 1.08 1.39
C ALA A 48 -13.88 0.69 2.51
N ILE A 49 -12.58 0.54 2.21
CA ILE A 49 -11.58 0.20 3.23
C ILE A 49 -11.04 1.41 3.99
N VAL A 50 -11.33 2.65 3.57
CA VAL A 50 -10.81 3.87 4.19
C VAL A 50 -11.07 3.92 5.70
N PRO A 51 -12.26 3.57 6.23
CA PRO A 51 -12.49 3.53 7.67
C PRO A 51 -11.56 2.54 8.40
N THR A 52 -11.37 1.33 7.87
CA THR A 52 -10.50 0.32 8.46
C THR A 52 -9.03 0.77 8.46
N VAL A 53 -8.55 1.33 7.35
CA VAL A 53 -7.18 1.88 7.28
C VAL A 53 -6.99 3.03 8.26
N LYS A 54 -8.00 3.88 8.46
CA LYS A 54 -7.96 4.96 9.45
C LYS A 54 -7.83 4.43 10.89
N GLU A 55 -8.58 3.38 11.22
CA GLU A 55 -8.47 2.73 12.54
C GLU A 55 -7.11 2.04 12.70
N LEU A 56 -6.60 1.38 11.68
CA LEU A 56 -5.27 0.76 11.68
C LEU A 56 -4.16 1.80 11.88
N LEU A 57 -4.24 2.96 11.22
CA LEU A 57 -3.34 4.10 11.45
C LEU A 57 -3.41 4.59 12.90
N ALA A 58 -4.62 4.72 13.45
CA ALA A 58 -4.80 5.15 14.83
C ALA A 58 -4.18 4.14 15.80
N TRP A 59 -4.39 2.85 15.58
CA TRP A 59 -3.79 1.77 16.36
C TRP A 59 -2.25 1.80 16.30
N ALA A 60 -1.66 1.87 15.12
CA ALA A 60 -0.22 1.92 14.97
C ALA A 60 0.42 3.11 15.70
N ARG A 61 -0.19 4.29 15.57
CA ARG A 61 0.23 5.53 16.25
C ARG A 61 0.14 5.42 17.76
N ALA A 62 -0.92 4.80 18.29
CA ALA A 62 -1.12 4.62 19.73
C ALA A 62 -0.05 3.69 20.35
N HIS A 63 0.45 2.73 19.58
CA HIS A 63 1.43 1.75 20.06
C HIS A 63 2.87 2.07 19.63
N GLY A 64 3.13 3.28 19.11
CA GLY A 64 4.47 3.70 18.72
C GLY A 64 5.04 2.95 17.52
N ILE A 65 4.20 2.24 16.75
CA ILE A 65 4.60 1.60 15.49
C ILE A 65 4.80 2.70 14.45
N ARG A 66 5.92 2.65 13.73
CA ARG A 66 6.24 3.64 12.71
C ARG A 66 5.26 3.57 11.55
N VAL A 67 4.78 4.73 11.12
CA VAL A 67 3.86 4.83 9.98
C VAL A 67 4.59 5.42 8.79
N MET A 68 4.42 4.80 7.64
CA MET A 68 4.91 5.27 6.35
C MET A 68 3.79 5.17 5.31
N HIS A 69 3.79 6.11 4.38
CA HIS A 69 2.81 6.11 3.28
C HIS A 69 3.54 6.02 1.95
N THR A 70 2.88 5.47 0.93
CA THR A 70 3.37 5.56 -0.43
C THR A 70 2.37 6.25 -1.34
N ARG A 71 2.88 6.84 -2.42
CA ARG A 71 2.11 7.31 -3.57
C ARG A 71 2.77 6.79 -4.84
N GLU A 72 2.03 6.16 -5.74
CA GLU A 72 2.54 5.97 -7.10
C GLU A 72 2.48 7.31 -7.80
N GLY A 73 3.63 7.81 -8.21
CA GLY A 73 3.73 9.14 -8.81
C GLY A 73 4.95 9.31 -9.70
N HIS A 74 4.81 10.19 -10.68
CA HIS A 74 5.86 10.55 -11.61
C HIS A 74 6.17 12.03 -11.53
N ARG A 75 7.40 12.39 -11.83
CA ARG A 75 7.84 13.78 -11.92
C ARG A 75 7.00 14.54 -12.96
N PRO A 76 6.81 15.86 -12.81
CA PRO A 76 6.04 16.67 -13.77
C PRO A 76 6.56 16.59 -15.21
N ASP A 77 7.87 16.38 -15.40
CA ASP A 77 8.50 16.18 -16.71
C ASP A 77 8.38 14.72 -17.24
N LEU A 78 7.85 13.81 -16.44
CA LEU A 78 7.74 12.37 -16.70
C LEU A 78 9.07 11.66 -16.98
N ALA A 79 10.21 12.27 -16.66
CA ALA A 79 11.54 11.71 -16.95
C ALA A 79 11.80 10.36 -16.23
N ASN A 80 11.11 10.12 -15.10
CA ASN A 80 11.17 8.85 -14.36
C ASN A 80 10.09 7.85 -14.76
N CYS A 81 9.31 8.11 -15.84
CA CYS A 81 8.28 7.20 -16.34
C CYS A 81 8.74 6.54 -17.64
N PRO A 82 9.10 5.24 -17.64
CA PRO A 82 9.55 4.57 -18.86
C PRO A 82 8.49 4.63 -19.97
N PRO A 83 8.89 4.80 -21.25
CA PRO A 83 7.97 4.88 -22.39
C PRO A 83 6.99 3.69 -22.45
N ALA A 84 7.46 2.48 -22.18
CA ALA A 84 6.63 1.29 -22.13
C ALA A 84 5.54 1.35 -21.04
N LYS A 85 5.83 1.97 -19.90
CA LYS A 85 4.84 2.17 -18.82
C LYS A 85 3.78 3.19 -19.24
N ARG A 86 4.17 4.28 -19.91
CA ARG A 86 3.25 5.30 -20.42
C ARG A 86 2.31 4.77 -21.50
N ALA A 87 2.81 3.88 -22.36
CA ALA A 87 2.05 3.32 -23.48
C ALA A 87 1.14 2.16 -23.08
N ARG A 88 1.40 1.50 -21.93
CA ARG A 88 0.67 0.30 -21.51
C ARG A 88 -0.70 0.61 -20.98
N GLY A 89 -1.70 -0.21 -21.35
CA GLY A 89 -3.07 -0.08 -20.85
C GLY A 89 -3.79 1.17 -21.33
N ARG A 90 -3.28 1.84 -22.34
CA ARG A 90 -3.80 3.10 -22.84
C ARG A 90 -5.06 2.90 -23.68
N LEU A 91 -6.21 2.82 -23.02
CA LEU A 91 -7.52 2.75 -23.68
C LEU A 91 -8.06 4.15 -24.02
N THR A 92 -8.01 5.08 -23.05
CA THR A 92 -8.50 6.46 -23.19
C THR A 92 -7.49 7.48 -22.69
N LEU A 93 -7.12 7.39 -21.42
CA LEU A 93 -6.14 8.24 -20.74
C LEU A 93 -5.02 7.39 -20.14
N GLY A 94 -3.84 7.95 -20.06
CA GLY A 94 -2.65 7.32 -19.48
C GLY A 94 -1.91 8.24 -18.52
N ILE A 95 -0.81 7.74 -17.96
CA ILE A 95 0.06 8.49 -17.05
C ILE A 95 0.52 9.79 -17.71
N GLY A 96 0.31 10.91 -17.02
CA GLY A 96 0.68 12.25 -17.47
C GLY A 96 -0.36 12.97 -18.32
N ASP A 97 -1.40 12.27 -18.80
CA ASP A 97 -2.51 12.91 -19.51
C ASP A 97 -3.39 13.68 -18.52
N LYS A 98 -4.07 14.73 -18.99
CA LYS A 98 -4.98 15.53 -18.17
C LYS A 98 -6.28 14.79 -17.92
N GLY A 99 -6.49 14.37 -16.69
CA GLY A 99 -7.73 13.77 -16.19
C GLY A 99 -8.59 14.78 -15.40
N PRO A 100 -9.69 14.32 -14.81
CA PRO A 100 -10.60 15.19 -14.05
C PRO A 100 -9.94 15.79 -12.79
N MET A 101 -8.98 15.08 -12.17
CA MET A 101 -8.27 15.51 -10.97
C MET A 101 -6.82 15.98 -11.25
N GLY A 102 -6.58 16.57 -12.42
CA GLY A 102 -5.25 16.99 -12.84
C GLY A 102 -4.55 15.95 -13.73
N ARG A 103 -3.22 16.02 -13.82
CA ARG A 103 -2.46 15.05 -14.62
C ARG A 103 -2.32 13.72 -13.87
N ILE A 104 -2.74 12.65 -14.52
CA ILE A 104 -2.82 11.31 -13.94
C ILE A 104 -1.46 10.84 -13.42
N LEU A 105 -1.40 10.44 -12.15
CA LEU A 105 -0.22 9.92 -11.44
C LEU A 105 1.02 10.85 -11.56
N VAL A 106 0.82 12.15 -11.60
CA VAL A 106 1.89 13.14 -11.56
C VAL A 106 1.97 13.76 -10.16
N ASP A 107 3.19 13.78 -9.60
CA ASP A 107 3.42 14.35 -8.26
C ASP A 107 3.05 15.83 -8.22
N GLY A 108 2.33 16.24 -7.15
CA GLY A 108 1.80 17.59 -6.97
C GLY A 108 0.43 17.82 -7.60
N GLU A 109 -0.14 16.87 -8.33
CA GLU A 109 -1.49 16.99 -8.88
C GLU A 109 -2.53 16.50 -7.85
N PRO A 110 -3.76 17.10 -7.84
CA PRO A 110 -4.77 16.74 -6.84
C PRO A 110 -5.15 15.26 -6.78
N GLY A 111 -5.19 14.57 -7.91
CA GLY A 111 -5.47 13.12 -7.98
C GLY A 111 -4.37 12.27 -7.36
N ASN A 112 -3.14 12.76 -7.36
CA ASN A 112 -1.99 12.05 -6.80
C ASN A 112 -1.92 12.12 -5.26
N GLU A 113 -2.69 13.01 -4.63
CA GLU A 113 -2.68 13.16 -3.17
C GLU A 113 -3.37 11.98 -2.47
N ILE A 114 -2.92 11.69 -1.24
CA ILE A 114 -3.59 10.74 -0.34
C ILE A 114 -4.94 11.34 0.07
N VAL A 115 -5.96 10.51 0.20
CA VAL A 115 -7.29 10.98 0.63
C VAL A 115 -7.22 11.66 2.00
N PRO A 116 -7.97 12.75 2.23
CA PRO A 116 -7.85 13.57 3.42
C PRO A 116 -8.04 12.79 4.74
N GLU A 117 -8.91 11.76 4.74
CA GLU A 117 -9.19 10.93 5.90
C GLU A 117 -7.98 10.15 6.42
N LEU A 118 -6.99 9.92 5.54
CA LEU A 118 -5.78 9.15 5.80
C LEU A 118 -4.51 10.01 5.73
N ALA A 119 -4.67 11.33 5.75
CA ALA A 119 -3.55 12.26 5.62
C ALA A 119 -2.39 11.90 6.56
N PRO A 120 -1.15 11.87 6.05
CA PRO A 120 0.04 11.65 6.88
C PRO A 120 0.18 12.73 7.96
N ARG A 121 0.66 12.34 9.14
CA ARG A 121 1.02 13.28 10.20
C ARG A 121 2.44 13.78 10.04
N SER A 122 2.77 14.87 10.71
CA SER A 122 4.16 15.35 10.79
C SER A 122 5.07 14.23 11.29
N GLY A 123 6.17 13.98 10.58
CA GLY A 123 7.11 12.91 10.87
C GLY A 123 6.79 11.55 10.22
N GLU A 124 5.64 11.40 9.56
CA GLU A 124 5.31 10.21 8.77
C GLU A 124 5.78 10.42 7.32
N PRO A 125 6.77 9.65 6.83
CA PRO A 125 7.28 9.83 5.47
C PRO A 125 6.25 9.39 4.42
N VAL A 126 6.22 10.13 3.31
CA VAL A 126 5.49 9.77 2.09
C VAL A 126 6.51 9.42 1.01
N ILE A 127 6.53 8.18 0.59
CA ILE A 127 7.44 7.67 -0.44
C ILE A 127 6.74 7.77 -1.80
N VAL A 128 7.19 8.67 -2.66
CA VAL A 128 6.73 8.73 -4.05
C VAL A 128 7.49 7.70 -4.85
N LYS A 129 6.78 6.73 -5.40
CA LYS A 129 7.35 5.59 -6.13
C LYS A 129 6.97 5.60 -7.62
N PRO A 130 7.92 5.46 -8.54
CA PRO A 130 7.63 5.40 -9.97
C PRO A 130 7.20 3.98 -10.42
N GLY A 131 7.38 2.99 -9.57
CA GLY A 131 7.05 1.58 -9.81
C GLY A 131 5.78 1.12 -9.10
N LYS A 132 5.41 -0.15 -9.30
CA LYS A 132 4.32 -0.76 -8.55
C LYS A 132 4.76 -1.08 -7.13
N GLY A 133 5.93 -1.69 -6.96
CA GLY A 133 6.52 -1.95 -5.64
C GLY A 133 7.13 -0.68 -5.03
N ALA A 134 7.13 -0.64 -3.70
CA ALA A 134 7.57 0.53 -2.95
C ALA A 134 9.10 0.63 -2.83
N PHE A 135 9.83 -0.42 -3.13
CA PHE A 135 11.30 -0.45 -3.06
C PHE A 135 11.97 -0.04 -4.38
N TYR A 136 11.27 -0.20 -5.51
CA TYR A 136 11.85 0.13 -6.82
C TYR A 136 12.10 1.63 -6.97
N ALA A 137 13.36 2.00 -7.16
CA ALA A 137 13.84 3.38 -7.38
C ALA A 137 13.38 4.37 -6.28
N THR A 138 13.34 3.91 -5.02
CA THR A 138 13.04 4.73 -3.83
C THR A 138 14.09 4.52 -2.75
N GLY A 139 14.07 5.37 -1.72
CA GLY A 139 14.92 5.22 -0.53
C GLY A 139 14.29 4.37 0.58
N LEU A 140 13.22 3.59 0.32
CA LEU A 140 12.49 2.89 1.37
C LEU A 140 13.36 1.87 2.12
N ASP A 141 14.14 1.06 1.42
CA ASP A 141 15.00 0.04 2.07
C ASP A 141 16.03 0.68 3.00
N GLU A 142 16.71 1.73 2.56
CA GLU A 142 17.66 2.48 3.39
C GLU A 142 16.99 3.09 4.62
N MET A 143 15.81 3.67 4.46
CA MET A 143 15.02 4.24 5.54
C MET A 143 14.63 3.19 6.59
N LEU A 144 14.16 2.02 6.15
CA LEU A 144 13.79 0.91 7.02
C LEU A 144 15.00 0.37 7.77
N ARG A 145 16.13 0.13 7.09
CA ARG A 145 17.36 -0.38 7.69
C ARG A 145 17.97 0.59 8.71
N THR A 146 18.02 1.88 8.38
CA THR A 146 18.52 2.92 9.29
C THR A 146 17.70 2.95 10.59
N GLN A 147 16.41 2.67 10.50
CA GLN A 147 15.49 2.63 11.63
C GLN A 147 15.43 1.23 12.28
N ARG A 148 16.22 0.27 11.83
CA ARG A 148 16.26 -1.13 12.31
C ARG A 148 14.90 -1.84 12.23
N ILE A 149 14.12 -1.52 11.22
CA ILE A 149 12.86 -2.19 10.95
C ILE A 149 13.14 -3.55 10.33
N THR A 150 12.46 -4.58 10.82
CA THR A 150 12.54 -5.96 10.34
C THR A 150 11.16 -6.53 9.99
N HIS A 151 10.10 -5.90 10.47
CA HIS A 151 8.72 -6.35 10.30
C HIS A 151 7.89 -5.26 9.61
N LEU A 152 7.08 -5.65 8.64
CA LEU A 152 6.19 -4.74 7.94
C LEU A 152 4.74 -5.21 8.08
N ILE A 153 3.87 -4.32 8.54
CA ILE A 153 2.42 -4.47 8.43
C ILE A 153 2.00 -3.67 7.20
N LEU A 154 1.32 -4.30 6.26
CA LEU A 154 0.96 -3.71 4.97
C LEU A 154 -0.55 -3.51 4.87
N ALA A 155 -0.96 -2.39 4.30
CA ALA A 155 -2.34 -2.05 3.98
C ALA A 155 -2.39 -1.18 2.72
N GLY A 156 -3.58 -0.98 2.15
CA GLY A 156 -3.78 -0.08 1.00
C GLY A 156 -4.15 -0.79 -0.29
N VAL A 157 -3.89 -0.16 -1.44
CA VAL A 157 -4.43 -0.59 -2.73
C VAL A 157 -3.37 -0.58 -3.87
N THR A 158 -3.60 -1.34 -4.97
CA THR A 158 -4.55 -2.48 -5.01
C THR A 158 -3.83 -3.74 -4.53
N THR A 159 -4.59 -4.66 -3.94
CA THR A 159 -4.03 -5.86 -3.28
C THR A 159 -3.06 -6.63 -4.17
N GLU A 160 -3.47 -6.92 -5.41
CA GLU A 160 -2.72 -7.76 -6.36
C GLU A 160 -1.59 -7.02 -7.10
N VAL A 161 -1.57 -5.69 -7.06
CA VAL A 161 -0.57 -4.89 -7.79
C VAL A 161 0.43 -4.26 -6.82
N CYS A 162 0.13 -3.06 -6.31
CA CYS A 162 1.12 -2.31 -5.53
C CYS A 162 1.41 -2.97 -4.18
N VAL A 163 0.39 -3.52 -3.51
CA VAL A 163 0.54 -4.16 -2.20
C VAL A 163 1.32 -5.47 -2.33
N GLN A 164 0.89 -6.39 -3.21
CA GLN A 164 1.59 -7.66 -3.40
C GLN A 164 3.01 -7.48 -3.93
N THR A 165 3.23 -6.56 -4.89
CA THR A 165 4.57 -6.29 -5.41
C THR A 165 5.48 -5.78 -4.28
N THR A 166 5.02 -4.83 -3.46
CA THR A 166 5.78 -4.33 -2.31
C THR A 166 6.11 -5.45 -1.33
N MET A 167 5.14 -6.33 -1.04
CA MET A 167 5.33 -7.45 -0.13
C MET A 167 6.39 -8.44 -0.62
N ARG A 168 6.38 -8.77 -1.92
CA ARG A 168 7.39 -9.65 -2.53
C ARG A 168 8.77 -9.02 -2.54
N GLU A 169 8.87 -7.74 -2.91
CA GLU A 169 10.13 -6.99 -2.85
C GLU A 169 10.69 -6.91 -1.41
N ALA A 170 9.81 -6.78 -0.40
CA ALA A 170 10.19 -6.79 1.00
C ALA A 170 10.67 -8.17 1.45
N ASN A 171 9.95 -9.24 1.08
CA ASN A 171 10.31 -10.62 1.39
C ASN A 171 11.70 -10.96 0.84
N ASP A 172 11.98 -10.62 -0.43
CA ASP A 172 13.29 -10.83 -1.06
C ASP A 172 14.44 -10.08 -0.34
N ARG A 173 14.12 -9.03 0.45
CA ARG A 173 15.07 -8.26 1.25
C ARG A 173 15.18 -8.73 2.69
N GLY A 174 14.41 -9.75 3.08
CA GLY A 174 14.42 -10.34 4.41
C GLY A 174 13.53 -9.63 5.44
N TYR A 175 12.53 -8.87 5.00
CA TYR A 175 11.49 -8.35 5.90
C TYR A 175 10.39 -9.39 6.12
N GLU A 176 9.97 -9.55 7.37
CA GLU A 176 8.80 -10.31 7.73
C GLU A 176 7.53 -9.47 7.50
N CYS A 177 6.63 -9.94 6.63
CA CYS A 177 5.52 -9.12 6.15
C CYS A 177 4.16 -9.72 6.49
N LEU A 178 3.29 -8.90 7.11
CA LEU A 178 1.89 -9.23 7.36
C LEU A 178 0.99 -8.27 6.57
N LEU A 179 0.08 -8.81 5.75
CA LEU A 179 -0.95 -8.04 5.06
C LEU A 179 -2.26 -8.05 5.86
N VAL A 180 -2.82 -6.85 6.12
CA VAL A 180 -4.11 -6.72 6.81
C VAL A 180 -5.24 -6.89 5.81
N GLU A 181 -5.98 -8.01 5.91
CA GLU A 181 -6.93 -8.52 4.91
C GLU A 181 -8.09 -7.56 4.60
N ASP A 182 -8.61 -6.88 5.60
CA ASP A 182 -9.73 -5.93 5.51
C ASP A 182 -9.28 -4.46 5.43
N ALA A 183 -7.95 -4.23 5.41
CA ALA A 183 -7.34 -2.95 5.12
C ALA A 183 -6.65 -2.91 3.74
N THR A 184 -6.95 -3.88 2.88
CA THR A 184 -6.51 -3.91 1.47
C THR A 184 -7.70 -4.27 0.57
N GLU A 185 -7.73 -3.77 -0.65
CA GLU A 185 -8.81 -4.08 -1.60
C GLU A 185 -8.33 -4.05 -3.05
N SER A 186 -9.10 -4.73 -3.91
CA SER A 186 -8.93 -4.75 -5.36
C SER A 186 -10.20 -4.29 -6.05
N TYR A 187 -10.09 -3.76 -7.26
CA TYR A 187 -11.25 -3.57 -8.14
C TYR A 187 -11.92 -4.91 -8.50
N PHE A 188 -11.17 -6.02 -8.41
CA PHE A 188 -11.58 -7.38 -8.76
C PHE A 188 -11.51 -8.29 -7.52
N PRO A 189 -12.66 -8.68 -6.93
CA PRO A 189 -12.68 -9.49 -5.70
C PRO A 189 -11.87 -10.77 -5.79
N GLU A 190 -11.93 -11.43 -6.95
CA GLU A 190 -11.21 -12.67 -7.22
C GLU A 190 -9.69 -12.48 -7.18
N PHE A 191 -9.18 -11.32 -7.59
CA PHE A 191 -7.74 -11.03 -7.53
C PHE A 191 -7.27 -10.82 -6.10
N LYS A 192 -8.06 -10.12 -5.27
CA LYS A 192 -7.79 -10.03 -3.84
C LYS A 192 -7.73 -11.43 -3.20
N GLN A 193 -8.75 -12.25 -3.43
CA GLN A 193 -8.81 -13.60 -2.85
C GLN A 193 -7.61 -14.46 -3.30
N ALA A 194 -7.28 -14.44 -4.58
CA ALA A 194 -6.12 -15.16 -5.12
C ALA A 194 -4.82 -14.65 -4.49
N THR A 195 -4.67 -13.34 -4.33
CA THR A 195 -3.48 -12.74 -3.72
C THR A 195 -3.32 -13.16 -2.26
N LEU A 196 -4.39 -13.10 -1.45
CA LEU A 196 -4.34 -13.55 -0.07
C LEU A 196 -3.96 -15.05 0.01
N ALA A 197 -4.55 -15.90 -0.85
CA ALA A 197 -4.21 -17.31 -0.90
C ALA A 197 -2.74 -17.54 -1.28
N MET A 198 -2.19 -16.80 -2.25
CA MET A 198 -0.79 -16.89 -2.65
C MET A 198 0.19 -16.47 -1.54
N ILE A 199 -0.17 -15.48 -0.72
CA ILE A 199 0.70 -14.98 0.35
C ILE A 199 0.96 -16.07 1.38
N HIS A 200 -0.08 -16.72 1.90
CA HIS A 200 0.08 -17.73 2.95
C HIS A 200 0.23 -19.18 2.44
N ALA A 201 0.24 -19.38 1.11
CA ALA A 201 0.54 -20.69 0.53
C ALA A 201 1.94 -21.18 0.94
N GLN A 202 2.14 -22.50 0.86
CA GLN A 202 3.42 -23.15 1.12
C GLN A 202 4.03 -22.78 2.50
N GLY A 203 3.17 -22.62 3.52
CA GLY A 203 3.63 -22.25 4.86
C GLY A 203 4.02 -20.78 5.03
N GLY A 204 3.44 -19.87 4.22
CA GLY A 204 3.73 -18.44 4.29
C GLY A 204 5.00 -18.02 3.56
N ILE A 205 5.30 -18.66 2.42
CA ILE A 205 6.53 -18.38 1.66
C ILE A 205 6.69 -16.91 1.26
N VAL A 206 5.56 -16.17 1.14
CA VAL A 206 5.56 -14.73 0.87
C VAL A 206 5.34 -13.92 2.16
N GLY A 207 4.65 -14.50 3.15
CA GLY A 207 4.36 -13.85 4.42
C GLY A 207 3.04 -14.26 5.03
N TRP A 208 2.45 -13.37 5.81
CA TRP A 208 1.25 -13.61 6.61
C TRP A 208 0.09 -12.73 6.19
N THR A 209 -1.13 -13.18 6.52
CA THR A 209 -2.34 -12.38 6.42
C THR A 209 -3.15 -12.47 7.71
N ALA A 210 -3.80 -11.38 8.11
CA ALA A 210 -4.71 -11.35 9.25
C ALA A 210 -5.77 -10.26 9.09
N PRO A 211 -6.97 -10.43 9.64
CA PRO A 211 -7.94 -9.33 9.72
C PRO A 211 -7.49 -8.29 10.74
N PHE A 212 -7.90 -7.04 10.58
CA PHE A 212 -7.53 -5.96 11.50
C PHE A 212 -7.96 -6.24 12.95
N ALA A 213 -9.06 -6.94 13.16
CA ALA A 213 -9.49 -7.34 14.51
C ALA A 213 -8.41 -8.15 15.25
N ALA A 214 -7.70 -9.05 14.55
CA ALA A 214 -6.60 -9.81 15.14
C ALA A 214 -5.36 -8.93 15.38
N VAL A 215 -5.06 -8.01 14.47
CA VAL A 215 -3.98 -7.01 14.66
C VAL A 215 -4.25 -6.16 15.90
N ARG A 216 -5.47 -5.63 16.02
CA ARG A 216 -5.88 -4.80 17.16
C ARG A 216 -5.81 -5.55 18.48
N ALA A 217 -6.13 -6.82 18.51
CA ALA A 217 -6.10 -7.64 19.73
C ALA A 217 -4.67 -8.00 20.19
N SER A 218 -3.65 -7.83 19.36
CA SER A 218 -2.27 -8.21 19.67
C SER A 218 -1.54 -7.28 20.64
N LEU A 219 -2.01 -6.03 20.74
CA LEU A 219 -1.52 -5.03 21.68
C LEU A 219 -2.72 -4.39 22.38
N PRO A 220 -2.73 -4.35 23.73
CA PRO A 220 -3.84 -3.80 24.53
C PRO A 220 -3.97 -2.27 24.45
#